data_0440b3b74a5a57dd936a00fd54b0b696
#
_entry.id   0440b3b74a5a57dd936a00fd54b0b696
#
_cell.length_a   1.000
_cell.length_b   1.000
_cell.length_c   1.000
_cell.angle_alpha   90.00
_cell.angle_beta   90.00
_cell.angle_gamma   90.00
#
_symmetry.space_group_name_H-M   'P 1'
#
loop_
_entity.id
_entity.type
_entity.pdbx_description
1 polymer ?
#
loop_
_entity_poly.entity_id
_entity_poly.type
_entity_poly.pdbx_seq_one_letter_code
_entity_poly.pdbx_strand_id
1 'polypeptide(L)'
;PPFQAEDGIRDPPYSLVGSEMCIRDRAKCENGRLLRRKRANIPEMLEMETFPFRRQPKLDRKKIMAYYDRLDFMEKHRNMVWLGPTGCGKTGLATAFLLHAIDRGYRGYFVTFPQLIHELFQSLADRSEQKVLRRYLSYDCLLIDEVGYVEVAPAHVGQFFTLRHKRHKNKTTLITSNLGFSEWGSFLRNNHLTAALIDRLTENSHVINMKECDSLRDKLNE
;
A
#
# COMPACT_ATOMS: atom_id res chain seq x y z
N PRO A 1 62.78 26.07 44.05
CA PRO A 1 62.15 26.18 42.74
C PRO A 1 61.19 25.05 42.54
N PRO A 2 59.90 25.35 42.22
CA PRO A 2 58.90 24.34 42.02
C PRO A 2 58.70 24.09 40.56
N PHE A 3 58.45 22.85 40.27
CA PHE A 3 58.00 22.33 38.99
C PHE A 3 56.58 22.74 38.71
N GLN A 4 56.35 23.36 37.57
CA GLN A 4 55.01 23.47 36.96
C GLN A 4 54.87 22.34 35.96
N ALA A 5 53.91 21.44 36.18
CA ALA A 5 53.42 20.51 35.19
C ALA A 5 52.11 21.10 34.66
N GLU A 6 52.09 21.52 33.40
CA GLU A 6 50.88 21.81 32.66
C GLU A 6 50.41 20.48 32.03
N ASP A 7 49.43 19.84 32.65
CA ASP A 7 48.68 18.76 32.05
C ASP A 7 47.62 19.32 31.13
N GLY A 8 47.98 19.43 29.85
CA GLY A 8 47.03 19.66 28.79
C GLY A 8 46.18 18.38 28.57
N ILE A 9 44.97 18.38 29.13
CA ILE A 9 43.97 17.36 28.82
C ILE A 9 43.59 17.54 27.35
N ARG A 10 44.14 16.68 26.50
CA ARG A 10 43.68 16.53 25.13
C ARG A 10 42.45 15.64 25.16
N ASP A 11 41.29 16.23 24.88
CA ASP A 11 40.08 15.46 24.63
C ASP A 11 40.32 14.40 23.55
N PRO A 12 39.92 13.15 23.77
CA PRO A 12 40.15 12.10 22.79
C PRO A 12 39.29 12.31 21.54
N PRO A 13 39.77 11.94 20.35
CA PRO A 13 39.09 12.19 19.07
C PRO A 13 37.85 11.32 18.83
N TYR A 14 37.20 10.82 19.89
CA TYR A 14 36.08 9.87 19.77
C TYR A 14 34.72 10.52 19.47
N SER A 15 34.58 11.85 19.61
CA SER A 15 33.31 12.55 19.38
C SER A 15 32.97 12.75 17.89
N LEU A 16 33.98 12.80 17.01
CA LEU A 16 33.79 13.02 15.57
C LEU A 16 33.40 11.75 14.82
N VAL A 17 33.94 10.59 15.22
CA VAL A 17 33.64 9.29 14.56
C VAL A 17 32.18 8.89 14.76
N GLY A 18 31.58 9.16 15.91
CA GLY A 18 30.17 8.88 16.18
C GLY A 18 29.22 9.73 15.34
N SER A 19 29.54 11.00 15.10
CA SER A 19 28.70 11.90 14.31
C SER A 19 28.73 11.59 12.81
N GLU A 20 29.88 11.29 12.26
CA GLU A 20 30.03 10.91 10.85
C GLU A 20 29.35 9.55 10.54
N MET A 21 29.45 8.59 11.45
CA MET A 21 28.76 7.29 11.34
C MET A 21 27.24 7.48 11.35
N CYS A 22 26.70 8.32 12.23
CA CYS A 22 25.27 8.66 12.27
C CYS A 22 24.82 9.37 10.99
N ILE A 23 25.62 10.26 10.41
CA ILE A 23 25.29 10.96 9.16
C ILE A 23 25.25 10.01 7.99
N ARG A 24 26.24 9.11 7.86
CA ARG A 24 26.28 8.10 6.81
C ARG A 24 25.11 7.11 6.89
N ASP A 25 24.75 6.68 8.10
CA ASP A 25 23.63 5.78 8.31
C ASP A 25 22.28 6.44 7.99
N ARG A 26 22.09 7.71 8.37
CA ARG A 26 20.93 8.52 7.97
C ARG A 26 20.83 8.66 6.45
N ALA A 27 21.93 8.97 5.78
CA ALA A 27 21.98 9.09 4.32
C ALA A 27 21.65 7.75 3.62
N LYS A 28 22.14 6.61 4.15
CA LYS A 28 21.80 5.28 3.63
C LYS A 28 20.32 4.95 3.81
N CYS A 29 19.75 5.26 4.99
CA CYS A 29 18.32 5.07 5.26
C CYS A 29 17.46 5.91 4.33
N GLU A 30 17.81 7.18 4.13
CA GLU A 30 17.08 8.08 3.24
C GLU A 30 17.16 7.65 1.77
N ASN A 31 18.36 7.34 1.28
CA ASN A 31 18.55 6.79 -0.06
C ASN A 31 17.77 5.48 -0.26
N GLY A 32 17.75 4.60 0.74
CA GLY A 32 16.96 3.38 0.73
C GLY A 32 15.45 3.66 0.64
N ARG A 33 14.96 4.67 1.36
CA ARG A 33 13.56 5.13 1.31
C ARG A 33 13.20 5.64 -0.09
N LEU A 34 13.99 6.56 -0.61
CA LEU A 34 13.78 7.14 -1.95
C LEU A 34 13.77 6.07 -3.04
N LEU A 35 14.70 5.10 -2.96
CA LEU A 35 14.77 4.01 -3.91
C LEU A 35 13.53 3.09 -3.83
N ARG A 36 13.03 2.79 -2.61
CA ARG A 36 11.80 2.01 -2.44
C ARG A 36 10.59 2.76 -2.99
N ARG A 37 10.44 4.07 -2.71
CA ARG A 37 9.38 4.93 -3.29
C ARG A 37 9.41 4.90 -4.82
N LYS A 38 10.60 5.09 -5.42
CA LYS A 38 10.77 5.05 -6.88
C LYS A 38 10.37 3.71 -7.52
N ARG A 39 10.64 2.59 -6.82
CA ARG A 39 10.32 1.23 -7.29
C ARG A 39 8.87 0.82 -7.04
N ALA A 40 8.12 1.58 -6.29
CA ALA A 40 6.76 1.24 -5.90
C ALA A 40 5.72 1.43 -7.02
N ASN A 41 6.09 1.98 -8.17
CA ASN A 41 5.20 2.21 -9.32
C ASN A 41 3.97 3.07 -8.98
N ILE A 42 4.11 4.02 -8.06
CA ILE A 42 3.03 4.89 -7.63
C ILE A 42 2.87 6.02 -8.65
N PRO A 43 1.69 6.20 -9.25
CA PRO A 43 1.48 7.21 -10.30
C PRO A 43 1.49 8.63 -9.76
N GLU A 44 0.98 8.83 -8.55
CA GLU A 44 0.91 10.14 -7.89
C GLU A 44 1.20 9.98 -6.39
N MET A 45 2.13 10.77 -5.87
CA MET A 45 2.52 10.75 -4.46
C MET A 45 1.52 11.54 -3.63
N LEU A 46 0.45 10.87 -3.21
CA LEU A 46 -0.60 11.43 -2.36
C LEU A 46 -0.29 11.10 -0.90
N GLU A 47 -0.06 12.12 -0.10
CA GLU A 47 0.26 11.99 1.33
C GLU A 47 -0.99 12.22 2.19
N MET A 48 -1.02 11.65 3.39
CA MET A 48 -2.17 11.72 4.29
C MET A 48 -2.51 13.16 4.70
N GLU A 49 -1.49 14.00 4.83
CA GLU A 49 -1.59 15.40 5.23
C GLU A 49 -2.37 16.25 4.21
N THR A 50 -2.27 15.86 2.93
CA THR A 50 -2.95 16.57 1.82
C THR A 50 -4.38 16.09 1.59
N PHE A 51 -4.80 14.99 2.25
CA PHE A 51 -6.14 14.46 2.04
C PHE A 51 -7.22 15.41 2.62
N PRO A 52 -8.20 15.84 1.82
CA PRO A 52 -9.16 16.85 2.20
C PRO A 52 -10.29 16.29 3.08
N PHE A 53 -10.00 15.85 4.30
CA PHE A 53 -11.00 15.31 5.25
C PHE A 53 -12.19 16.24 5.48
N ARG A 54 -11.99 17.57 5.39
CA ARG A 54 -13.07 18.55 5.55
C ARG A 54 -14.17 18.42 4.49
N ARG A 55 -13.80 17.95 3.29
CA ARG A 55 -14.74 17.68 2.19
C ARG A 55 -15.41 16.30 2.31
N GLN A 56 -15.00 15.50 3.30
CA GLN A 56 -15.49 14.13 3.54
C GLN A 56 -15.95 13.96 5.00
N PRO A 57 -16.98 14.71 5.46
CA PRO A 57 -17.40 14.71 6.86
C PRO A 57 -17.94 13.36 7.35
N LYS A 58 -18.36 12.49 6.43
CA LYS A 58 -18.87 11.14 6.72
C LYS A 58 -17.77 10.12 6.96
N LEU A 59 -16.49 10.46 6.69
CA LEU A 59 -15.36 9.61 7.02
C LEU A 59 -14.95 9.77 8.47
N ASP A 60 -14.81 8.66 9.16
CA ASP A 60 -14.23 8.63 10.50
C ASP A 60 -12.73 8.87 10.44
N ARG A 61 -12.33 10.17 10.42
CA ARG A 61 -10.95 10.59 10.41
C ARG A 61 -10.15 9.98 11.57
N LYS A 62 -10.71 9.90 12.78
CA LYS A 62 -10.01 9.39 13.96
C LYS A 62 -9.63 7.92 13.76
N LYS A 63 -10.56 7.12 13.24
CA LYS A 63 -10.35 5.71 12.95
C LYS A 63 -9.30 5.50 11.84
N ILE A 64 -9.38 6.30 10.77
CA ILE A 64 -8.42 6.24 9.66
C ILE A 64 -7.02 6.60 10.15
N MET A 65 -6.87 7.70 10.89
CA MET A 65 -5.58 8.11 11.45
C MET A 65 -5.02 7.09 12.43
N ALA A 66 -5.86 6.46 13.27
CA ALA A 66 -5.42 5.40 14.16
C ALA A 66 -4.84 4.19 13.42
N TYR A 67 -5.41 3.81 12.28
CA TYR A 67 -4.84 2.75 11.43
C TYR A 67 -3.54 3.21 10.74
N TYR A 68 -3.50 4.46 10.28
CA TYR A 68 -2.34 5.05 9.63
C TYR A 68 -1.14 5.11 10.57
N ASP A 69 -1.30 5.70 11.75
CA ASP A 69 -0.21 5.93 12.70
C ASP A 69 0.37 4.64 13.27
N ARG A 70 -0.49 3.67 13.58
CA ARG A 70 -0.07 2.40 14.20
C ARG A 70 0.62 1.45 13.23
N LEU A 71 0.22 1.44 11.94
CA LEU A 71 0.68 0.47 10.95
C LEU A 71 0.57 -1.02 11.38
N ASP A 72 -0.24 -1.32 12.41
CA ASP A 72 -0.39 -2.66 12.96
C ASP A 72 -0.99 -3.66 11.94
N PHE A 73 -1.66 -3.15 10.92
CA PHE A 73 -2.15 -3.94 9.80
C PHE A 73 -1.00 -4.57 8.98
N MET A 74 0.18 -3.93 8.94
CA MET A 74 1.37 -4.50 8.30
C MET A 74 1.95 -5.67 9.12
N GLU A 75 2.10 -5.48 10.43
CA GLU A 75 2.64 -6.51 11.33
C GLU A 75 1.71 -7.73 11.43
N LYS A 76 0.40 -7.49 11.45
CA LYS A 76 -0.63 -8.54 11.52
C LYS A 76 -1.04 -9.09 10.16
N HIS A 77 -0.40 -8.66 9.08
CA HIS A 77 -0.73 -9.02 7.70
C HIS A 77 -2.21 -8.86 7.35
N ARG A 78 -2.85 -7.82 7.91
CA ARG A 78 -4.25 -7.50 7.62
C ARG A 78 -4.37 -6.71 6.34
N ASN A 79 -5.45 -6.94 5.62
CA ASN A 79 -5.73 -6.16 4.43
C ASN A 79 -6.51 -4.88 4.78
N MET A 80 -6.51 -3.93 3.87
CA MET A 80 -7.38 -2.76 3.95
C MET A 80 -8.14 -2.62 2.64
N VAL A 81 -9.43 -2.34 2.74
CA VAL A 81 -10.31 -2.24 1.57
C VAL A 81 -11.11 -0.95 1.64
N TRP A 82 -10.99 -0.12 0.61
CA TRP A 82 -11.77 1.10 0.45
C TRP A 82 -12.87 0.87 -0.59
N LEU A 83 -14.14 1.00 -0.17
CA LEU A 83 -15.30 0.81 -1.02
C LEU A 83 -16.08 2.12 -1.13
N GLY A 84 -16.41 2.57 -2.35
CA GLY A 84 -17.21 3.78 -2.53
C GLY A 84 -17.20 4.32 -3.96
N PRO A 85 -17.98 5.36 -4.25
CA PRO A 85 -18.14 5.89 -5.60
C PRO A 85 -16.84 6.47 -6.16
N THR A 86 -16.82 6.66 -7.48
CA THR A 86 -15.70 7.27 -8.18
C THR A 86 -15.47 8.71 -7.69
N GLY A 87 -14.22 9.12 -7.55
CA GLY A 87 -13.86 10.49 -7.18
C GLY A 87 -13.85 10.78 -5.67
N CYS A 88 -14.31 9.89 -4.78
CA CYS A 88 -14.37 10.14 -3.33
C CYS A 88 -13.00 10.07 -2.59
N GLY A 89 -11.89 9.83 -3.30
CA GLY A 89 -10.54 9.87 -2.72
C GLY A 89 -9.99 8.53 -2.25
N LYS A 90 -10.57 7.37 -2.64
CA LYS A 90 -10.09 6.03 -2.27
C LYS A 90 -8.62 5.80 -2.61
N THR A 91 -8.26 6.04 -3.87
CA THR A 91 -6.89 5.87 -4.37
C THR A 91 -5.91 6.74 -3.58
N GLY A 92 -6.29 8.00 -3.28
CA GLY A 92 -5.45 8.90 -2.48
C GLY A 92 -5.17 8.37 -1.08
N LEU A 93 -6.21 7.93 -0.36
CA LEU A 93 -6.04 7.32 0.96
C LEU A 93 -5.20 6.04 0.89
N ALA A 94 -5.52 5.13 -0.02
CA ALA A 94 -4.79 3.88 -0.16
C ALA A 94 -3.31 4.10 -0.52
N THR A 95 -3.02 5.08 -1.38
CA THR A 95 -1.65 5.47 -1.74
C THR A 95 -0.90 6.06 -0.54
N ALA A 96 -1.55 6.90 0.27
CA ALA A 96 -0.95 7.44 1.49
C ALA A 96 -0.55 6.32 2.47
N PHE A 97 -1.41 5.31 2.66
CA PHE A 97 -1.08 4.13 3.47
C PHE A 97 0.09 3.33 2.90
N LEU A 98 0.13 3.12 1.57
CA LEU A 98 1.24 2.45 0.90
C LEU A 98 2.56 3.20 1.08
N LEU A 99 2.56 4.53 0.89
CA LEU A 99 3.73 5.37 1.07
C LEU A 99 4.25 5.32 2.50
N HIS A 100 3.34 5.39 3.48
CA HIS A 100 3.72 5.30 4.89
C HIS A 100 4.36 3.95 5.23
N ALA A 101 3.83 2.84 4.71
CA ALA A 101 4.45 1.53 4.85
C ALA A 101 5.86 1.47 4.21
N ILE A 102 6.04 2.05 3.02
CA ILE A 102 7.34 2.13 2.33
C ILE A 102 8.35 2.93 3.16
N ASP A 103 7.93 4.03 3.76
CA ASP A 103 8.78 4.89 4.61
C ASP A 103 9.22 4.19 5.89
N ARG A 104 8.40 3.26 6.40
CA ARG A 104 8.74 2.38 7.53
C ARG A 104 9.60 1.17 7.13
N GLY A 105 10.02 1.08 5.86
CA GLY A 105 10.97 0.06 5.39
C GLY A 105 10.36 -1.11 4.64
N TYR A 106 9.04 -1.22 4.56
CA TYR A 106 8.37 -2.29 3.83
C TYR A 106 8.52 -2.13 2.32
N ARG A 107 8.54 -3.24 1.57
CA ARG A 107 8.50 -3.23 0.11
C ARG A 107 7.07 -3.09 -0.36
N GLY A 108 6.71 -1.90 -0.86
CA GLY A 108 5.40 -1.60 -1.40
C GLY A 108 5.37 -1.61 -2.92
N TYR A 109 4.20 -1.90 -3.51
CA TYR A 109 3.97 -1.79 -4.94
C TYR A 109 2.53 -1.41 -5.24
N PHE A 110 2.35 -0.52 -6.20
CA PHE A 110 1.06 -0.09 -6.73
C PHE A 110 0.83 -0.74 -8.10
N VAL A 111 -0.38 -1.25 -8.32
CA VAL A 111 -0.83 -1.77 -9.61
C VAL A 111 -2.33 -1.55 -9.73
N THR A 112 -2.80 -1.18 -10.91
CA THR A 112 -4.24 -1.20 -11.18
C THR A 112 -4.73 -2.62 -11.41
N PHE A 113 -5.98 -2.89 -11.07
CA PHE A 113 -6.55 -4.24 -11.27
C PHE A 113 -6.52 -4.68 -12.73
N PRO A 114 -6.89 -3.84 -13.72
CA PRO A 114 -6.77 -4.21 -15.13
C PRO A 114 -5.35 -4.60 -15.53
N GLN A 115 -4.34 -3.82 -15.11
CA GLN A 115 -2.94 -4.12 -15.38
C GLN A 115 -2.50 -5.44 -14.76
N LEU A 116 -2.86 -5.67 -13.49
CA LEU A 116 -2.55 -6.91 -12.77
C LEU A 116 -3.13 -8.14 -13.51
N ILE A 117 -4.40 -8.07 -13.88
CA ILE A 117 -5.09 -9.16 -14.60
C ILE A 117 -4.43 -9.41 -15.97
N HIS A 118 -4.11 -8.35 -16.69
CA HIS A 118 -3.43 -8.45 -17.99
C HIS A 118 -2.07 -9.15 -17.87
N GLU A 119 -1.23 -8.74 -16.92
CA GLU A 119 0.09 -9.35 -16.70
C GLU A 119 -0.02 -10.81 -16.24
N LEU A 120 -0.97 -11.13 -15.35
CA LEU A 120 -1.21 -12.49 -14.91
C LEU A 120 -1.70 -13.39 -16.05
N PHE A 121 -2.55 -12.87 -16.94
CA PHE A 121 -3.04 -13.62 -18.09
C PHE A 121 -1.94 -13.83 -19.14
N GLN A 122 -1.20 -12.79 -19.50
CA GLN A 122 -0.08 -12.93 -20.44
C GLN A 122 0.94 -13.95 -19.98
N SER A 123 1.18 -14.02 -18.66
CA SER A 123 2.12 -14.99 -18.09
C SER A 123 1.74 -16.47 -18.36
N LEU A 124 0.47 -16.76 -18.61
CA LEU A 124 0.03 -18.11 -19.01
C LEU A 124 0.49 -18.44 -20.43
N ALA A 125 0.43 -17.48 -21.35
CA ALA A 125 0.79 -17.68 -22.75
C ALA A 125 2.31 -17.89 -22.94
N ASP A 126 3.13 -17.17 -22.17
CA ASP A 126 4.60 -17.23 -22.24
C ASP A 126 5.23 -18.17 -21.20
N ARG A 127 4.41 -18.90 -20.43
CA ARG A 127 4.83 -19.84 -19.36
C ARG A 127 5.67 -19.18 -18.26
N SER A 128 5.43 -17.89 -17.98
CA SER A 128 6.16 -17.14 -16.95
C SER A 128 5.36 -16.94 -15.64
N GLU A 129 4.28 -17.70 -15.42
CA GLU A 129 3.33 -17.52 -14.30
C GLU A 129 4.05 -17.50 -12.96
N GLN A 130 4.99 -18.42 -12.75
CA GLN A 130 5.73 -18.51 -11.50
C GLN A 130 6.59 -17.27 -11.26
N LYS A 131 7.18 -16.68 -12.32
CA LYS A 131 8.00 -15.47 -12.24
C LYS A 131 7.13 -14.27 -11.88
N VAL A 132 6.00 -14.10 -12.56
CA VAL A 132 5.05 -13.00 -12.30
C VAL A 132 4.45 -13.12 -10.90
N LEU A 133 3.99 -14.31 -10.50
CA LEU A 133 3.48 -14.56 -9.16
C LEU A 133 4.55 -14.28 -8.08
N ARG A 134 5.79 -14.76 -8.23
CA ARG A 134 6.88 -14.50 -7.28
C ARG A 134 7.15 -13.00 -7.14
N ARG A 135 7.11 -12.23 -8.23
CA ARG A 135 7.26 -10.78 -8.20
C ARG A 135 6.19 -10.14 -7.30
N TYR A 136 4.90 -10.43 -7.53
CA TYR A 136 3.82 -9.87 -6.71
C TYR A 136 3.81 -10.39 -5.27
N LEU A 137 4.25 -11.63 -5.03
CA LEU A 137 4.41 -12.19 -3.68
C LEU A 137 5.61 -11.63 -2.93
N SER A 138 6.60 -11.06 -3.63
CA SER A 138 7.77 -10.47 -2.99
C SER A 138 7.48 -9.16 -2.26
N TYR A 139 6.40 -8.45 -2.60
CA TYR A 139 6.02 -7.21 -1.96
C TYR A 139 5.32 -7.45 -0.63
N ASP A 140 5.74 -6.73 0.41
CA ASP A 140 5.15 -6.81 1.74
C ASP A 140 3.77 -6.16 1.76
N CYS A 141 3.61 -5.04 1.03
CA CYS A 141 2.36 -4.33 0.83
C CYS A 141 2.06 -4.18 -0.67
N LEU A 142 0.94 -4.72 -1.13
CA LEU A 142 0.49 -4.61 -2.52
C LEU A 142 -0.80 -3.80 -2.57
N LEU A 143 -0.78 -2.65 -3.23
CA LEU A 143 -1.98 -1.87 -3.53
C LEU A 143 -2.52 -2.28 -4.90
N ILE A 144 -3.75 -2.79 -4.91
CA ILE A 144 -4.52 -3.11 -6.12
C ILE A 144 -5.64 -2.10 -6.24
N ASP A 145 -5.49 -1.18 -7.17
CA ASP A 145 -6.41 -0.06 -7.38
C ASP A 145 -7.45 -0.39 -8.45
N GLU A 146 -8.62 0.25 -8.38
CA GLU A 146 -9.69 0.16 -9.38
C GLU A 146 -10.30 -1.23 -9.58
N VAL A 147 -10.43 -2.03 -8.52
CA VAL A 147 -11.14 -3.31 -8.61
C VAL A 147 -12.62 -3.05 -8.90
N GLY A 148 -13.13 -3.65 -10.01
CA GLY A 148 -14.52 -3.49 -10.44
C GLY A 148 -14.74 -2.41 -11.50
N TYR A 149 -13.68 -1.76 -12.01
CA TYR A 149 -13.81 -0.73 -13.03
C TYR A 149 -13.97 -1.31 -14.44
N VAL A 150 -13.38 -2.46 -14.71
CA VAL A 150 -13.43 -3.15 -16.01
C VAL A 150 -13.85 -4.59 -15.81
N GLU A 151 -14.82 -5.06 -16.59
CA GLU A 151 -15.23 -6.47 -16.60
C GLU A 151 -14.05 -7.38 -16.98
N VAL A 152 -13.95 -8.51 -16.29
CA VAL A 152 -12.87 -9.48 -16.50
C VAL A 152 -13.44 -10.80 -17.01
N ALA A 153 -12.85 -11.34 -18.06
CA ALA A 153 -13.22 -12.66 -18.55
C ALA A 153 -12.90 -13.74 -17.48
N PRO A 154 -13.77 -14.73 -17.27
CA PRO A 154 -13.58 -15.76 -16.23
C PRO A 154 -12.24 -16.49 -16.32
N ALA A 155 -11.71 -16.71 -17.53
CA ALA A 155 -10.41 -17.33 -17.75
C ALA A 155 -9.23 -16.56 -17.15
N HIS A 156 -9.36 -15.24 -16.98
CA HIS A 156 -8.30 -14.37 -16.47
C HIS A 156 -8.29 -14.27 -14.94
N VAL A 157 -9.36 -14.67 -14.28
CA VAL A 157 -9.55 -14.45 -12.84
C VAL A 157 -8.83 -15.49 -11.99
N GLY A 158 -8.59 -16.70 -12.50
CA GLY A 158 -8.01 -17.82 -11.74
C GLY A 158 -6.64 -17.49 -11.12
N GLN A 159 -5.75 -16.83 -11.86
CA GLN A 159 -4.43 -16.44 -11.34
C GLN A 159 -4.52 -15.34 -10.27
N PHE A 160 -5.50 -14.44 -10.37
CA PHE A 160 -5.76 -13.45 -9.32
C PHE A 160 -6.20 -14.14 -8.01
N PHE A 161 -7.07 -15.14 -8.07
CA PHE A 161 -7.43 -15.94 -6.89
C PHE A 161 -6.21 -16.64 -6.29
N THR A 162 -5.35 -17.23 -7.14
CA THR A 162 -4.11 -17.88 -6.72
C THR A 162 -3.18 -16.88 -6.01
N LEU A 163 -2.97 -15.69 -6.57
CA LEU A 163 -2.18 -14.63 -5.95
C LEU A 163 -2.77 -14.24 -4.60
N ARG A 164 -4.08 -13.99 -4.53
CA ARG A 164 -4.77 -13.61 -3.29
C ARG A 164 -4.68 -14.70 -2.23
N HIS A 165 -4.87 -15.96 -2.61
CA HIS A 165 -4.76 -17.09 -1.69
C HIS A 165 -3.35 -17.17 -1.07
N LYS A 166 -2.30 -17.06 -1.89
CA LYS A 166 -0.91 -17.10 -1.41
C LYS A 166 -0.51 -15.91 -0.54
N ARG A 167 -1.14 -14.74 -0.73
CA ARG A 167 -0.91 -13.55 0.11
C ARG A 167 -1.72 -13.55 1.39
N HIS A 168 -2.82 -14.31 1.47
CA HIS A 168 -3.69 -14.36 2.64
C HIS A 168 -2.91 -14.73 3.91
N LYS A 169 -3.06 -13.94 4.98
CA LYS A 169 -2.35 -14.08 6.28
C LYS A 169 -0.81 -14.04 6.23
N ASN A 170 -0.21 -13.86 5.04
CA ASN A 170 1.24 -13.80 4.88
C ASN A 170 1.74 -12.42 4.47
N LYS A 171 0.93 -11.65 3.77
CA LYS A 171 1.26 -10.34 3.23
C LYS A 171 0.06 -9.43 3.22
N THR A 172 0.28 -8.14 3.43
CA THR A 172 -0.76 -7.11 3.38
C THR A 172 -1.16 -6.78 1.94
N THR A 173 -2.46 -6.64 1.71
CA THR A 173 -2.98 -6.12 0.44
C THR A 173 -3.95 -4.98 0.71
N LEU A 174 -3.72 -3.87 0.02
CA LEU A 174 -4.59 -2.70 -0.02
C LEU A 174 -5.44 -2.80 -1.27
N ILE A 175 -6.74 -2.56 -1.17
CA ILE A 175 -7.66 -2.67 -2.31
C ILE A 175 -8.56 -1.45 -2.34
N THR A 176 -8.73 -0.86 -3.52
CA THR A 176 -9.79 0.11 -3.76
C THR A 176 -10.81 -0.45 -4.73
N SER A 177 -12.09 -0.19 -4.49
CA SER A 177 -13.15 -0.62 -5.39
C SER A 177 -14.28 0.41 -5.43
N ASN A 178 -14.83 0.61 -6.61
CA ASN A 178 -16.06 1.37 -6.81
C ASN A 178 -17.32 0.51 -6.57
N LEU A 179 -17.17 -0.80 -6.54
CA LEU A 179 -18.23 -1.78 -6.31
C LEU A 179 -18.26 -2.20 -4.83
N GLY A 180 -19.46 -2.46 -4.31
CA GLY A 180 -19.62 -3.17 -3.04
C GLY A 180 -19.35 -4.67 -3.22
N PHE A 181 -19.06 -5.38 -2.14
CA PHE A 181 -18.80 -6.83 -2.20
C PHE A 181 -19.93 -7.64 -2.82
N SER A 182 -21.19 -7.22 -2.68
CA SER A 182 -22.35 -7.86 -3.32
C SER A 182 -22.30 -7.85 -4.84
N GLU A 183 -21.58 -6.90 -5.42
CA GLU A 183 -21.48 -6.73 -6.88
C GLU A 183 -20.28 -7.48 -7.47
N TRP A 184 -19.34 -7.94 -6.62
CA TRP A 184 -18.15 -8.65 -7.08
C TRP A 184 -18.43 -9.97 -7.75
N GLY A 185 -19.55 -10.66 -7.37
CA GLY A 185 -19.97 -11.92 -8.00
C GLY A 185 -20.27 -11.76 -9.48
N SER A 186 -21.01 -10.71 -9.83
CA SER A 186 -21.34 -10.37 -11.21
C SER A 186 -20.12 -9.92 -12.00
N PHE A 187 -19.28 -9.07 -11.39
CA PHE A 187 -18.07 -8.53 -11.99
C PHE A 187 -17.03 -9.62 -12.32
N LEU A 188 -16.78 -10.56 -11.41
CA LEU A 188 -15.81 -11.65 -11.61
C LEU A 188 -16.42 -12.87 -12.33
N ARG A 189 -17.71 -12.84 -12.63
CA ARG A 189 -18.45 -13.91 -13.34
C ARG A 189 -18.22 -15.32 -12.79
N ASN A 190 -17.93 -15.43 -11.49
CA ASN A 190 -17.73 -16.70 -10.79
C ASN A 190 -18.17 -16.57 -9.33
N ASN A 191 -19.43 -16.84 -9.06
CA ASN A 191 -20.03 -16.61 -7.74
C ASN A 191 -19.36 -17.44 -6.62
N HIS A 192 -18.99 -18.68 -6.87
CA HIS A 192 -18.38 -19.56 -5.86
C HIS A 192 -16.97 -19.09 -5.46
N LEU A 193 -16.11 -18.84 -6.44
CA LEU A 193 -14.77 -18.33 -6.18
C LEU A 193 -14.82 -16.94 -5.59
N THR A 194 -15.76 -16.10 -6.02
CA THR A 194 -15.93 -14.75 -5.47
C THR A 194 -16.36 -14.77 -4.02
N ALA A 195 -17.30 -15.64 -3.63
CA ALA A 195 -17.70 -15.80 -2.24
C ALA A 195 -16.50 -16.18 -1.35
N ALA A 196 -15.69 -17.15 -1.79
CA ALA A 196 -14.47 -17.53 -1.08
C ALA A 196 -13.40 -16.43 -1.03
N LEU A 197 -13.33 -15.58 -2.06
CA LEU A 197 -12.44 -14.40 -2.09
C LEU A 197 -12.90 -13.35 -1.08
N ILE A 198 -14.20 -13.01 -1.10
CA ILE A 198 -14.78 -12.01 -0.19
C ILE A 198 -14.63 -12.46 1.26
N ASP A 199 -14.93 -13.71 1.55
CA ASP A 199 -14.76 -14.30 2.88
C ASP A 199 -13.33 -14.11 3.39
N ARG A 200 -12.32 -14.50 2.60
CA ARG A 200 -10.90 -14.31 2.96
C ARG A 200 -10.46 -12.86 3.01
N LEU A 201 -11.10 -12.00 2.21
CA LEU A 201 -10.83 -10.57 2.29
C LEU A 201 -11.40 -9.96 3.56
N THR A 202 -12.62 -10.34 3.95
CA THR A 202 -13.31 -9.76 5.10
C THR A 202 -12.81 -10.34 6.43
N GLU A 203 -12.46 -11.63 6.48
CA GLU A 203 -11.96 -12.30 7.69
C GLU A 203 -10.76 -11.55 8.32
N ASN A 204 -9.86 -11.02 7.52
CA ASN A 204 -8.62 -10.40 7.98
C ASN A 204 -8.40 -9.01 7.35
N SER A 205 -9.42 -8.14 7.44
CA SER A 205 -9.35 -6.81 6.81
C SER A 205 -10.00 -5.71 7.63
N HIS A 206 -9.50 -4.50 7.42
CA HIS A 206 -10.19 -3.28 7.78
C HIS A 206 -10.91 -2.75 6.54
N VAL A 207 -12.24 -2.74 6.58
CA VAL A 207 -13.06 -2.19 5.49
C VAL A 207 -13.41 -0.75 5.82
N ILE A 208 -13.05 0.17 4.93
CA ILE A 208 -13.37 1.60 4.99
C ILE A 208 -14.47 1.85 3.96
N ASN A 209 -15.68 2.01 4.47
CA ASN A 209 -16.84 2.29 3.62
C ASN A 209 -16.93 3.79 3.33
N MET A 210 -16.82 4.16 2.06
CA MET A 210 -16.91 5.52 1.54
C MET A 210 -18.13 5.71 0.62
N LYS A 211 -19.15 4.83 0.70
CA LYS A 211 -20.35 4.90 -0.18
C LYS A 211 -21.10 6.20 -0.07
N GLU A 212 -21.10 6.80 1.11
CA GLU A 212 -21.78 8.06 1.37
C GLU A 212 -20.89 9.30 1.17
N CYS A 213 -19.65 9.11 0.70
CA CYS A 213 -18.71 10.19 0.47
C CYS A 213 -18.99 10.89 -0.86
N ASP A 214 -18.82 12.21 -0.87
CA ASP A 214 -19.00 13.03 -2.05
C ASP A 214 -17.76 12.96 -2.97
N SER A 215 -17.95 13.31 -4.26
CA SER A 215 -16.83 13.44 -5.18
C SER A 215 -15.93 14.61 -4.77
N LEU A 216 -14.62 14.35 -4.73
CA LEU A 216 -13.58 15.38 -4.53
C LEU A 216 -13.19 16.06 -5.84
N ARG A 217 -13.59 15.49 -6.98
CA ARG A 217 -13.37 16.12 -8.28
C ARG A 217 -14.26 17.36 -8.35
N ASP A 218 -13.67 18.48 -8.74
CA ASP A 218 -14.46 19.67 -9.02
C ASP A 218 -15.41 19.36 -10.17
N LYS A 219 -16.71 19.58 -9.95
CA LYS A 219 -17.64 19.55 -11.05
C LYS A 219 -17.25 20.73 -11.95
N LEU A 220 -16.74 20.43 -13.13
CA LEU A 220 -16.63 21.41 -14.19
C LEU A 220 -18.05 21.98 -14.34
N ASN A 221 -18.22 23.25 -14.03
CA ASN A 221 -19.48 23.94 -14.23
C ASN A 221 -19.81 23.83 -15.72
N GLU A 222 -20.83 23.05 -16.04
CA GLU A 222 -21.51 23.11 -17.33
C GLU A 222 -22.23 24.44 -17.47
#